data_d4a6d786890cee8275df9fa8247a31f5
#
_entry.id   d4a6d786890cee8275df9fa8247a31f5
#
_cell.length_a   1.000
_cell.length_b   1.000
_cell.length_c   1.000
_cell.angle_alpha   90.00
_cell.angle_beta   90.00
_cell.angle_gamma   90.00
#
_symmetry.space_group_name_H-M   'P 1'
#
loop_
_entity.id
_entity.type
_entity.pdbx_description
1 polymer ?
#
loop_
_entity_poly.entity_id
_entity_poly.type
_entity_poly.pdbx_seq_one_letter_code
_entity_poly.pdbx_strand_id
1 'polypeptide(L)'
;MRCPFCNYEDTRVIDSRPSEGKKRRRRECPKCGKRFTTYEVVEKPQLMVYKRDGSFEPFDRQKLIKGIQNAIKKRPVSVDDMKNLVDDIENTFANKMQTETTTSEIGDMVLMGLKKLDHVAYVRFASVYKDF
;
A
#
# COMPACT_ATOMS: atom_id res chain seq x y z
N MET A 1 11.63 22.39 -11.55
CA MET A 1 12.47 21.19 -11.50
C MET A 1 13.79 21.45 -12.23
N ARG A 2 14.91 21.09 -11.64
CA ARG A 2 16.23 21.33 -12.24
C ARG A 2 16.49 20.44 -13.45
N CYS A 3 17.20 20.98 -14.44
CA CYS A 3 17.62 20.20 -15.61
C CYS A 3 18.69 19.17 -15.22
N PRO A 4 18.50 17.87 -15.55
CA PRO A 4 19.48 16.84 -15.21
C PRO A 4 20.76 16.92 -16.06
N PHE A 5 20.76 17.71 -17.14
CA PHE A 5 21.89 17.83 -18.07
C PHE A 5 22.78 19.01 -17.80
N CYS A 6 22.21 20.18 -17.49
CA CYS A 6 22.99 21.42 -17.27
C CYS A 6 22.76 22.02 -15.88
N ASN A 7 21.94 21.44 -15.04
CA ASN A 7 21.64 21.88 -13.69
C ASN A 7 20.99 23.28 -13.59
N TYR A 8 20.37 23.75 -14.67
CA TYR A 8 19.61 24.99 -14.66
C TYR A 8 18.42 24.87 -13.70
N GLU A 9 18.10 25.94 -12.98
CA GLU A 9 17.15 25.92 -11.85
C GLU A 9 15.73 25.52 -12.23
N ASP A 10 15.31 25.82 -13.46
CA ASP A 10 13.92 25.67 -13.86
C ASP A 10 13.80 25.03 -15.25
N THR A 11 12.75 24.26 -15.43
CA THR A 11 12.39 23.64 -16.68
C THR A 11 10.88 23.78 -16.89
N ARG A 12 10.43 23.79 -18.15
CA ARG A 12 9.00 23.94 -18.46
C ARG A 12 8.39 22.62 -18.92
N VAL A 13 7.13 22.42 -18.63
CA VAL A 13 6.36 21.27 -19.10
C VAL A 13 5.82 21.59 -20.49
N ILE A 14 6.17 20.77 -21.48
CA ILE A 14 5.71 20.93 -22.88
C ILE A 14 4.62 19.95 -23.26
N ASP A 15 4.48 18.84 -22.54
CA ASP A 15 3.44 17.85 -22.72
C ASP A 15 3.15 17.14 -21.41
N SER A 16 1.90 16.71 -21.21
CA SER A 16 1.46 16.04 -20.01
C SER A 16 0.39 15.01 -20.38
N ARG A 17 0.63 13.71 -20.07
CA ARG A 17 -0.29 12.62 -20.40
C ARG A 17 -0.41 11.63 -19.26
N PRO A 18 -1.60 11.03 -19.05
CA PRO A 18 -1.75 9.93 -18.11
C PRO A 18 -1.03 8.67 -18.62
N SER A 19 -0.40 7.91 -17.73
CA SER A 19 0.30 6.67 -18.06
C SER A 19 0.25 5.71 -16.87
N GLU A 20 -0.46 4.61 -16.99
CA GLU A 20 -0.51 3.51 -16.00
C GLU A 20 -0.59 3.94 -14.53
N GLY A 21 -1.54 4.81 -14.20
CA GLY A 21 -1.71 5.33 -12.84
C GLY A 21 -0.72 6.42 -12.44
N LYS A 22 0.10 6.87 -13.38
CA LYS A 22 1.07 7.96 -13.21
C LYS A 22 0.73 9.07 -14.18
N LYS A 23 1.24 10.26 -13.93
CA LYS A 23 1.18 11.35 -14.88
C LYS A 23 2.55 11.55 -15.51
N ARG A 24 2.63 11.30 -16.83
CA ARG A 24 3.87 11.52 -17.59
C ARG A 24 3.94 12.97 -18.02
N ARG A 25 5.07 13.63 -17.68
CA ARG A 25 5.34 15.00 -18.08
C ARG A 25 6.60 15.05 -18.95
N ARG A 26 6.48 15.64 -20.12
CA ARG A 26 7.64 15.94 -20.97
C ARG A 26 8.11 17.35 -20.63
N ARG A 27 9.38 17.49 -20.30
CA ARG A 27 9.96 18.76 -19.89
C ARG A 27 11.07 19.19 -20.83
N GLU A 28 11.28 20.51 -20.94
CA GLU A 28 12.34 21.09 -21.75
C GLU A 28 13.09 22.14 -20.93
N CYS A 29 14.42 22.09 -20.99
CA CYS A 29 15.26 23.12 -20.37
C CYS A 29 15.38 24.33 -21.30
N PRO A 30 15.04 25.54 -20.84
CA PRO A 30 15.14 26.72 -21.66
C PRO A 30 16.59 27.14 -21.91
N LYS A 31 17.53 26.67 -21.10
CA LYS A 31 18.94 27.03 -21.23
C LYS A 31 19.69 26.13 -22.23
N CYS A 32 19.62 24.80 -22.04
CA CYS A 32 20.36 23.87 -22.90
C CYS A 32 19.50 23.26 -24.03
N GLY A 33 18.18 23.47 -24.01
CA GLY A 33 17.26 22.97 -25.02
C GLY A 33 16.98 21.47 -24.97
N LYS A 34 17.59 20.73 -24.05
CA LYS A 34 17.37 19.29 -23.92
C LYS A 34 16.02 18.99 -23.30
N ARG A 35 15.43 17.87 -23.72
CA ARG A 35 14.14 17.39 -23.23
C ARG A 35 14.34 16.14 -22.41
N PHE A 36 13.50 15.98 -21.40
CA PHE A 36 13.51 14.79 -20.54
C PHE A 36 12.09 14.50 -20.05
N THR A 37 11.89 13.27 -19.59
CA THR A 37 10.57 12.81 -19.10
C THR A 37 10.62 12.67 -17.59
N THR A 38 9.56 13.15 -16.93
CA THR A 38 9.33 12.92 -15.51
C THR A 38 7.97 12.27 -15.31
N TYR A 39 7.82 11.58 -14.17
CA TYR A 39 6.56 10.94 -13.80
C TYR A 39 6.11 11.49 -12.45
N GLU A 40 4.84 11.83 -12.37
CA GLU A 40 4.20 12.19 -11.12
C GLU A 40 3.43 10.99 -10.61
N VAL A 41 3.76 10.54 -9.42
CA VAL A 41 3.13 9.38 -8.77
C VAL A 41 2.64 9.80 -7.40
N VAL A 42 1.56 9.16 -6.94
CA VAL A 42 1.08 9.37 -5.58
C VAL A 42 2.06 8.70 -4.62
N GLU A 43 2.68 9.49 -3.77
CA GLU A 43 3.52 8.98 -2.69
C GLU A 43 2.62 8.42 -1.59
N LYS A 44 2.75 7.13 -1.33
CA LYS A 44 2.07 6.50 -0.20
C LYS A 44 3.02 6.51 0.99
N PRO A 45 2.63 7.10 2.14
CA PRO A 45 3.45 7.03 3.34
C PRO A 45 3.67 5.57 3.72
N GLN A 46 4.91 5.22 4.07
CA GLN A 46 5.24 3.86 4.49
C GLN A 46 4.71 3.62 5.89
N LEU A 47 3.85 2.60 6.04
CA LEU A 47 3.31 2.19 7.32
C LEU A 47 4.31 1.24 8.00
N MET A 48 4.70 1.55 9.24
CA MET A 48 5.57 0.71 10.06
C MET A 48 4.73 -0.09 11.05
N VAL A 49 5.03 -1.38 11.17
CA VAL A 49 4.31 -2.30 12.04
C VAL A 49 5.20 -2.71 13.21
N TYR A 50 4.74 -2.42 14.42
CA TYR A 50 5.42 -2.81 15.66
C TYR A 50 4.93 -4.17 16.14
N LYS A 51 5.87 -5.07 16.43
CA LYS A 51 5.60 -6.40 16.95
C LYS A 51 5.64 -6.42 18.48
N ARG A 52 5.10 -7.47 19.08
CA ARG A 52 5.07 -7.65 20.54
C ARG A 52 6.45 -7.68 21.19
N ASP A 53 7.47 -8.15 20.46
CA ASP A 53 8.85 -8.22 20.93
C ASP A 53 9.59 -6.87 20.88
N GLY A 54 8.91 -5.80 20.46
CA GLY A 54 9.49 -4.48 20.32
C GLY A 54 10.17 -4.21 19.00
N SER A 55 10.31 -5.20 18.13
CA SER A 55 10.83 -5.01 16.79
C SER A 55 9.77 -4.35 15.90
N PHE A 56 10.22 -3.75 14.80
CA PHE A 56 9.32 -3.15 13.83
C PHE A 56 9.79 -3.49 12.42
N GLU A 57 8.84 -3.53 11.49
CA GLU A 57 9.10 -3.76 10.07
C GLU A 57 8.11 -2.97 9.22
N PRO A 58 8.43 -2.68 7.94
CA PRO A 58 7.46 -2.08 7.04
C PRO A 58 6.25 -3.00 6.85
N PHE A 59 5.07 -2.41 6.69
CA PHE A 59 3.87 -3.16 6.36
C PHE A 59 4.09 -3.92 5.06
N ASP A 60 3.86 -5.24 5.09
CA ASP A 60 4.00 -6.13 3.94
C ASP A 60 2.63 -6.69 3.56
N ARG A 61 2.08 -6.16 2.45
CA ARG A 61 0.78 -6.60 1.91
C ARG A 61 0.77 -8.10 1.62
N GLN A 62 1.85 -8.64 1.11
CA GLN A 62 1.94 -10.07 0.74
C GLN A 62 1.88 -11.00 1.96
N LYS A 63 2.49 -10.59 3.06
CA LYS A 63 2.39 -11.34 4.32
C LYS A 63 0.95 -11.37 4.84
N LEU A 64 0.26 -10.24 4.77
CA LEU A 64 -1.13 -10.14 5.19
C LEU A 64 -2.04 -11.00 4.29
N ILE A 65 -1.87 -10.93 2.98
CA ILE A 65 -2.61 -11.75 2.01
C ILE A 65 -2.39 -13.23 2.30
N LYS A 66 -1.16 -13.65 2.52
CA LYS A 66 -0.82 -15.05 2.80
C LYS A 66 -1.51 -15.55 4.06
N GLY A 67 -1.52 -14.74 5.13
CA GLY A 67 -2.22 -15.09 6.37
C GLY A 67 -3.72 -15.26 6.18
N ILE A 68 -4.34 -14.36 5.42
CA ILE A 68 -5.77 -14.43 5.11
C ILE A 68 -6.07 -15.63 4.19
N GLN A 69 -5.24 -15.87 3.17
CA GLN A 69 -5.39 -17.04 2.28
C GLN A 69 -5.41 -18.34 3.05
N ASN A 70 -4.55 -18.50 4.05
CA ASN A 70 -4.54 -19.69 4.89
C ASN A 70 -5.83 -19.84 5.69
N ALA A 71 -6.41 -18.74 6.14
CA ALA A 71 -7.66 -18.76 6.90
C ALA A 71 -8.89 -19.10 6.04
N ILE A 72 -8.91 -18.63 4.78
CA ILE A 72 -10.05 -18.86 3.86
C ILE A 72 -9.92 -20.10 3.01
N LYS A 73 -8.86 -20.89 3.19
CA LYS A 73 -8.61 -22.10 2.40
C LYS A 73 -9.79 -23.08 2.53
N LYS A 74 -10.31 -23.54 1.38
CA LYS A 74 -11.48 -24.40 1.27
C LYS A 74 -12.78 -23.80 1.84
N ARG A 75 -12.85 -22.48 1.93
CA ARG A 75 -14.05 -21.76 2.32
C ARG A 75 -14.61 -20.95 1.15
N PRO A 76 -15.93 -20.66 1.13
CA PRO A 76 -16.58 -19.92 0.04
C PRO A 76 -16.32 -18.41 0.14
N VAL A 77 -15.07 -18.02 0.23
CA VAL A 77 -14.63 -16.62 0.21
C VAL A 77 -13.86 -16.38 -1.09
N SER A 78 -14.32 -15.43 -1.88
CA SER A 78 -13.70 -15.13 -3.18
C SER A 78 -12.34 -14.40 -2.98
N VAL A 79 -11.49 -14.48 -4.01
CA VAL A 79 -10.24 -13.73 -4.05
C VAL A 79 -10.53 -12.23 -4.01
N ASP A 80 -11.61 -11.79 -4.66
CA ASP A 80 -12.02 -10.39 -4.66
C ASP A 80 -12.42 -9.91 -3.27
N ASP A 81 -13.17 -10.71 -2.51
CA ASP A 81 -13.51 -10.38 -1.13
C ASP A 81 -12.27 -10.25 -0.25
N MET A 82 -11.29 -11.13 -0.44
CA MET A 82 -10.01 -11.08 0.27
C MET A 82 -9.23 -9.79 -0.09
N LYS A 83 -9.14 -9.46 -1.38
CA LYS A 83 -8.45 -8.26 -1.84
C LYS A 83 -9.14 -7.00 -1.32
N ASN A 84 -10.46 -6.97 -1.33
CA ASN A 84 -11.22 -5.84 -0.80
C ASN A 84 -10.97 -5.64 0.69
N LEU A 85 -10.89 -6.72 1.45
CA LEU A 85 -10.56 -6.66 2.87
C LEU A 85 -9.16 -6.04 3.11
N VAL A 86 -8.17 -6.49 2.36
CA VAL A 86 -6.81 -5.94 2.46
C VAL A 86 -6.77 -4.47 2.03
N ASP A 87 -7.45 -4.13 0.94
CA ASP A 87 -7.55 -2.75 0.46
C ASP A 87 -8.21 -1.84 1.50
N ASP A 88 -9.28 -2.29 2.15
CA ASP A 88 -9.97 -1.54 3.19
C ASP A 88 -9.06 -1.26 4.40
N ILE A 89 -8.26 -2.23 4.78
CA ILE A 89 -7.29 -2.08 5.87
C ILE A 89 -6.24 -1.01 5.49
N GLU A 90 -5.63 -1.14 4.32
CA GLU A 90 -4.65 -0.16 3.84
C GLU A 90 -5.24 1.24 3.73
N ASN A 91 -6.45 1.36 3.17
CA ASN A 91 -7.13 2.64 3.01
C ASN A 91 -7.48 3.29 4.34
N THR A 92 -7.83 2.50 5.36
CA THR A 92 -8.10 3.02 6.70
C THR A 92 -6.87 3.73 7.27
N PHE A 93 -5.69 3.13 7.16
CA PHE A 93 -4.45 3.76 7.62
C PHE A 93 -4.07 4.97 6.76
N ALA A 94 -4.21 4.87 5.44
CA ALA A 94 -3.89 5.95 4.52
C ALA A 94 -4.79 7.18 4.75
N ASN A 95 -6.09 6.96 4.95
CA ASN A 95 -7.06 8.04 5.18
C ASN A 95 -6.82 8.77 6.50
N LYS A 96 -6.31 8.08 7.51
CA LYS A 96 -5.91 8.67 8.79
C LYS A 96 -4.52 9.27 8.75
N MET A 97 -3.80 9.14 7.63
CA MET A 97 -2.39 9.52 7.50
C MET A 97 -1.52 8.87 8.59
N GLN A 98 -1.90 7.69 9.00
CA GLN A 98 -1.21 6.95 10.05
C GLN A 98 0.04 6.29 9.49
N THR A 99 1.18 6.49 10.14
CA THR A 99 2.48 5.95 9.72
C THR A 99 2.98 4.81 10.57
N GLU A 100 2.31 4.54 11.68
CA GLU A 100 2.66 3.48 12.63
C GLU A 100 1.43 2.72 13.07
N THR A 101 1.58 1.41 13.22
CA THR A 101 0.52 0.54 13.76
C THR A 101 1.17 -0.63 14.51
N THR A 102 0.35 -1.48 15.11
CA THR A 102 0.80 -2.69 15.80
C THR A 102 0.23 -3.92 15.10
N THR A 103 0.84 -5.08 15.32
CA THR A 103 0.30 -6.35 14.83
C THR A 103 -1.09 -6.61 15.42
N SER A 104 -1.34 -6.17 16.64
CA SER A 104 -2.66 -6.28 17.30
C SER A 104 -3.73 -5.49 16.57
N GLU A 105 -3.43 -4.25 16.18
CA GLU A 105 -4.39 -3.41 15.48
C GLU A 105 -4.76 -3.99 14.11
N ILE A 106 -3.75 -4.44 13.35
CA ILE A 106 -3.98 -5.08 12.05
C ILE A 106 -4.77 -6.37 12.21
N GLY A 107 -4.40 -7.21 13.18
CA GLY A 107 -5.08 -8.46 13.46
C GLY A 107 -6.54 -8.26 13.81
N ASP A 108 -6.86 -7.28 14.63
CA ASP A 108 -8.24 -6.95 15.00
C ASP A 108 -9.05 -6.51 13.77
N MET A 109 -8.47 -5.74 12.87
CA MET A 109 -9.13 -5.31 11.63
C MET A 109 -9.41 -6.50 10.72
N VAL A 110 -8.46 -7.43 10.60
CA VAL A 110 -8.64 -8.66 9.81
C VAL A 110 -9.76 -9.51 10.42
N LEU A 111 -9.79 -9.68 11.73
CA LEU A 111 -10.81 -10.44 12.43
C LEU A 111 -12.20 -9.86 12.20
N MET A 112 -12.36 -8.55 12.30
CA MET A 112 -13.62 -7.88 12.04
C MET A 112 -14.10 -8.11 10.60
N GLY A 113 -13.19 -8.02 9.63
CA GLY A 113 -13.50 -8.27 8.22
C GLY A 113 -13.88 -9.72 7.94
N LEU A 114 -13.13 -10.67 8.47
CA LEU A 114 -13.40 -12.10 8.31
C LEU A 114 -14.71 -12.53 8.99
N LYS A 115 -15.05 -11.94 10.12
CA LYS A 115 -16.32 -12.22 10.81
C LYS A 115 -17.54 -11.94 9.91
N LYS A 116 -17.43 -10.93 9.04
CA LYS A 116 -18.48 -10.59 8.08
C LYS A 116 -18.50 -11.52 6.86
N LEU A 117 -17.36 -12.09 6.50
CA LEU A 117 -17.20 -12.90 5.29
C LEU A 117 -17.46 -14.39 5.53
N ASP A 118 -16.85 -14.96 6.56
CA ASP A 118 -16.96 -16.38 6.86
C ASP A 118 -16.54 -16.69 8.31
N HIS A 119 -17.43 -17.29 9.06
CA HIS A 119 -17.21 -17.57 10.48
C HIS A 119 -16.05 -18.56 10.72
N VAL A 120 -15.90 -19.57 9.87
CA VAL A 120 -14.81 -20.55 9.99
C VAL A 120 -13.47 -19.91 9.74
N ALA A 121 -13.36 -19.04 8.72
CA ALA A 121 -12.15 -18.28 8.45
C ALA A 121 -11.80 -17.35 9.62
N TYR A 122 -12.80 -16.72 10.22
CA TYR A 122 -12.63 -15.91 11.42
C TYR A 122 -12.02 -16.71 12.56
N VAL A 123 -12.58 -17.88 12.87
CA VAL A 123 -12.10 -18.74 13.96
C VAL A 123 -10.67 -19.23 13.69
N ARG A 124 -10.36 -19.63 12.45
CA ARG A 124 -9.01 -20.07 12.05
C ARG A 124 -8.00 -18.96 12.24
N PHE A 125 -8.29 -17.77 11.76
CA PHE A 125 -7.39 -16.62 11.89
C PHE A 125 -7.21 -16.23 13.36
N ALA A 126 -8.28 -16.21 14.13
CA ALA A 126 -8.22 -15.89 15.56
C ALA A 126 -7.33 -16.87 16.33
N SER A 127 -7.39 -18.17 16.00
CA SER A 127 -6.57 -19.19 16.65
C SER A 127 -5.07 -18.96 16.38
N VAL A 128 -4.70 -18.71 15.15
CA VAL A 128 -3.30 -18.41 14.78
C VAL A 128 -2.84 -17.09 15.38
N TYR A 129 -3.69 -16.08 15.33
CA TYR A 129 -3.36 -14.74 15.81
C TYR A 129 -3.15 -14.70 17.33
N LYS A 130 -3.94 -15.44 18.10
CA LYS A 130 -3.82 -15.47 19.56
C LYS A 130 -2.61 -16.25 20.05
N ASP A 131 -2.08 -17.16 19.25
CA ASP A 131 -0.89 -17.94 19.58
C ASP A 131 0.42 -17.17 19.33
N PHE A 132 0.34 -16.00 18.79
CA PHE A 132 1.49 -15.11 18.58
C PHE A 132 1.69 -14.14 19.76
#